data_d5212453f7b449f3360df2f0d8edab30
#
_entry.id   d5212453f7b449f3360df2f0d8edab30
#
_cell.length_a   1.000
_cell.length_b   1.000
_cell.length_c   1.000
_cell.angle_alpha   90.00
_cell.angle_beta   90.00
_cell.angle_gamma   90.00
#
_symmetry.space_group_name_H-M   'P 1'
#
loop_
_entity.id
_entity.type
_entity.pdbx_description
1 polymer ?
#
loop_
_entity_poly.entity_id
_entity_poly.type
_entity_poly.pdbx_seq_one_letter_code
_entity_poly.pdbx_strand_id
1 'polypeptide(L)'
;MSLRARQVVALLVALGLLLFAGRWTAGLLADRWWAETISPAAVSFVTDWHLLRITLELGGVLVASAWFIGHLLVVYRAIGSVQINRHVANLEIREALTSEILLATAVGLGLLLGLLTGTGGSAWASTVALAWRGAAFEVADPVLGHDLGLYLAQLPLWRLLHGFALLLAGVGLVGCVALYSLVGALRWTGGRPAINDHARGHLGWLLVALALALAWGYLLEPYELVAGLSGPPDRSALELVALVSPALTGTALMVAVLSAVWAVRPRHALVAAGWLVLILTSLGGHYLLPAFSRERASPAVDPDLTRRLEGLAFGLRALHDSTGTRLLRDTSPPRLAPL
;
A
#
# COMPACT_ATOMS: atom_id res chain seq x y z
N MET A 1 -6.57 -29.74 23.12
CA MET A 1 -6.79 -28.65 24.11
C MET A 1 -7.84 -29.08 25.13
N SER A 2 -7.54 -28.97 26.42
CA SER A 2 -8.53 -29.29 27.47
C SER A 2 -9.71 -28.29 27.41
N LEU A 3 -10.87 -28.74 27.90
CA LEU A 3 -12.09 -27.88 27.91
C LEU A 3 -11.84 -26.55 28.64
N ARG A 4 -11.06 -26.56 29.73
CA ARG A 4 -10.63 -25.37 30.49
C ARG A 4 -9.79 -24.40 29.66
N ALA A 5 -8.84 -24.91 28.83
CA ALA A 5 -8.01 -24.06 27.97
C ALA A 5 -8.85 -23.36 26.88
N ARG A 6 -9.85 -24.03 26.30
CA ARG A 6 -10.78 -23.40 25.34
C ARG A 6 -11.62 -22.29 26.00
N GLN A 7 -12.09 -22.51 27.21
CA GLN A 7 -12.85 -21.49 27.98
C GLN A 7 -12.00 -20.28 28.33
N VAL A 8 -10.74 -20.46 28.74
CA VAL A 8 -9.82 -19.36 29.01
C VAL A 8 -9.54 -18.55 27.75
N VAL A 9 -9.26 -19.20 26.61
CA VAL A 9 -9.05 -18.49 25.35
C VAL A 9 -10.29 -17.72 24.92
N ALA A 10 -11.49 -18.32 25.01
CA ALA A 10 -12.74 -17.66 24.68
C ALA A 10 -12.99 -16.43 25.59
N LEU A 11 -12.69 -16.56 26.88
CA LEU A 11 -12.82 -15.45 27.83
C LEU A 11 -11.85 -14.31 27.51
N LEU A 12 -10.59 -14.60 27.19
CA LEU A 12 -9.59 -13.60 26.80
C LEU A 12 -9.99 -12.89 25.51
N VAL A 13 -10.48 -13.63 24.51
CA VAL A 13 -11.00 -13.04 23.26
C VAL A 13 -12.20 -12.15 23.52
N ALA A 14 -13.17 -12.62 24.32
CA ALA A 14 -14.35 -11.84 24.67
C ALA A 14 -13.97 -10.55 25.44
N LEU A 15 -13.03 -10.65 26.38
CA LEU A 15 -12.52 -9.49 27.10
C LEU A 15 -11.81 -8.50 26.17
N GLY A 16 -10.97 -8.99 25.25
CA GLY A 16 -10.31 -8.15 24.24
C GLY A 16 -11.30 -7.42 23.34
N LEU A 17 -12.34 -8.12 22.85
CA LEU A 17 -13.41 -7.54 22.05
C LEU A 17 -14.22 -6.49 22.85
N LEU A 18 -14.52 -6.76 24.12
CA LEU A 18 -15.23 -5.84 24.99
C LEU A 18 -14.43 -4.57 25.26
N LEU A 19 -13.13 -4.70 25.53
CA LEU A 19 -12.23 -3.55 25.71
C LEU A 19 -12.09 -2.73 24.44
N PHE A 20 -11.97 -3.39 23.30
CA PHE A 20 -11.90 -2.73 22.00
C PHE A 20 -13.20 -1.97 21.70
N ALA A 21 -14.35 -2.63 21.81
CA ALA A 21 -15.66 -2.00 21.59
C ALA A 21 -15.90 -0.86 22.60
N GLY A 22 -15.56 -1.06 23.87
CA GLY A 22 -15.67 -0.05 24.91
C GLY A 22 -14.85 1.20 24.63
N ARG A 23 -13.58 1.02 24.17
CA ARG A 23 -12.72 2.15 23.76
C ARG A 23 -13.33 2.96 22.60
N TRP A 24 -13.84 2.27 21.58
CA TRP A 24 -14.47 2.92 20.43
C TRP A 24 -15.75 3.66 20.82
N THR A 25 -16.61 3.01 21.61
CA THR A 25 -17.85 3.61 22.09
C THR A 25 -17.58 4.83 22.97
N ALA A 26 -16.62 4.74 23.88
CA ALA A 26 -16.24 5.86 24.73
C ALA A 26 -15.73 7.06 23.92
N GLY A 27 -14.88 6.81 22.89
CA GLY A 27 -14.43 7.86 21.99
C GLY A 27 -15.58 8.53 21.24
N LEU A 28 -16.48 7.74 20.65
CA LEU A 28 -17.65 8.26 19.93
C LEU A 28 -18.55 9.10 20.86
N LEU A 29 -18.82 8.61 22.06
CA LEU A 29 -19.67 9.34 23.02
C LEU A 29 -19.02 10.65 23.46
N ALA A 30 -17.74 10.66 23.77
CA ALA A 30 -17.00 11.85 24.17
C ALA A 30 -17.02 12.91 23.06
N ASP A 31 -16.70 12.52 21.82
CA ASP A 31 -16.69 13.42 20.66
C ASP A 31 -18.10 13.93 20.34
N ARG A 32 -19.13 13.08 20.50
CA ARG A 32 -20.52 13.46 20.31
C ARG A 32 -20.99 14.46 21.35
N TRP A 33 -20.72 14.24 22.65
CA TRP A 33 -21.07 15.20 23.71
C TRP A 33 -20.40 16.55 23.48
N TRP A 34 -19.12 16.55 23.03
CA TRP A 34 -18.48 17.78 22.67
C TRP A 34 -19.14 18.46 21.45
N ALA A 35 -19.51 17.70 20.41
CA ALA A 35 -20.19 18.22 19.23
C ALA A 35 -21.58 18.80 19.55
N GLU A 36 -22.33 18.25 20.53
CA GLU A 36 -23.61 18.75 20.99
C GLU A 36 -23.52 20.18 21.57
N THR A 37 -22.34 20.55 22.10
CA THR A 37 -22.10 21.93 22.57
C THR A 37 -21.92 22.93 21.45
N ILE A 38 -21.65 22.48 20.21
CA ILE A 38 -21.37 23.32 19.05
C ILE A 38 -22.64 23.50 18.22
N SER A 39 -23.17 22.42 17.64
CA SER A 39 -24.37 22.47 16.80
C SER A 39 -24.88 21.05 16.46
N PRO A 40 -26.16 20.92 16.03
CA PRO A 40 -26.67 19.63 15.50
C PRO A 40 -25.90 19.12 14.27
N ALA A 41 -25.41 20.02 13.42
CA ALA A 41 -24.60 19.66 12.25
C ALA A 41 -23.23 19.08 12.65
N ALA A 42 -22.64 19.54 13.76
CA ALA A 42 -21.40 18.98 14.30
C ALA A 42 -21.62 17.54 14.80
N VAL A 43 -22.76 17.24 15.40
CA VAL A 43 -23.13 15.89 15.86
C VAL A 43 -23.23 14.92 14.70
N SER A 44 -23.90 15.30 13.61
CA SER A 44 -24.00 14.45 12.41
C SER A 44 -22.62 14.21 11.78
N PHE A 45 -21.82 15.25 11.65
CA PHE A 45 -20.45 15.13 11.13
C PHE A 45 -19.58 14.17 11.96
N VAL A 46 -19.58 14.30 13.29
CA VAL A 46 -18.82 13.41 14.18
C VAL A 46 -19.29 11.96 14.04
N THR A 47 -20.60 11.74 13.97
CA THR A 47 -21.17 10.40 13.82
C THR A 47 -20.75 9.78 12.50
N ASP A 48 -20.90 10.50 11.38
CA ASP A 48 -20.51 10.03 10.05
C ASP A 48 -19.01 9.77 9.96
N TRP A 49 -18.20 10.62 10.59
CA TRP A 49 -16.76 10.47 10.67
C TRP A 49 -16.35 9.19 11.40
N HIS A 50 -16.94 8.90 12.55
CA HIS A 50 -16.67 7.67 13.29
C HIS A 50 -17.14 6.44 12.53
N LEU A 51 -18.32 6.49 11.88
CA LEU A 51 -18.81 5.41 11.02
C LEU A 51 -17.86 5.14 9.87
N LEU A 52 -17.37 6.17 9.18
CA LEU A 52 -16.38 6.03 8.10
C LEU A 52 -15.11 5.35 8.61
N ARG A 53 -14.57 5.80 9.75
CA ARG A 53 -13.36 5.22 10.36
C ARG A 53 -13.54 3.74 10.71
N ILE A 54 -14.64 3.37 11.33
CA ILE A 54 -14.95 1.97 11.69
C ILE A 54 -15.11 1.14 10.41
N THR A 55 -15.84 1.65 9.43
CA THR A 55 -16.06 0.94 8.15
C THR A 55 -14.75 0.67 7.43
N LEU A 56 -13.85 1.64 7.38
CA LEU A 56 -12.55 1.48 6.73
C LEU A 56 -11.63 0.52 7.52
N GLU A 57 -11.64 0.59 8.85
CA GLU A 57 -10.89 -0.33 9.71
C GLU A 57 -11.36 -1.78 9.50
N LEU A 58 -12.65 -2.02 9.61
CA LEU A 58 -13.24 -3.34 9.41
C LEU A 58 -13.06 -3.81 7.95
N GLY A 59 -13.25 -2.93 6.98
CA GLY A 59 -13.07 -3.22 5.57
C GLY A 59 -11.64 -3.64 5.26
N GLY A 60 -10.64 -2.92 5.76
CA GLY A 60 -9.23 -3.26 5.61
C GLY A 60 -8.90 -4.64 6.19
N VAL A 61 -9.35 -4.90 7.43
CA VAL A 61 -9.16 -6.21 8.10
C VAL A 61 -9.88 -7.33 7.34
N LEU A 62 -11.11 -7.11 6.88
CA LEU A 62 -11.87 -8.12 6.13
C LEU A 62 -11.20 -8.48 4.80
N VAL A 63 -10.80 -7.47 4.03
CA VAL A 63 -10.12 -7.68 2.74
C VAL A 63 -8.79 -8.41 2.94
N ALA A 64 -7.98 -7.96 3.89
CA ALA A 64 -6.70 -8.59 4.19
C ALA A 64 -6.87 -10.02 4.71
N SER A 65 -7.83 -10.25 5.64
CA SER A 65 -8.12 -11.60 6.15
C SER A 65 -8.61 -12.54 5.05
N ALA A 66 -9.53 -12.08 4.20
CA ALA A 66 -10.02 -12.87 3.08
C ALA A 66 -8.89 -13.23 2.11
N TRP A 67 -7.99 -12.30 1.82
CA TRP A 67 -6.81 -12.51 1.00
C TRP A 67 -5.91 -13.62 1.59
N PHE A 68 -5.47 -13.48 2.83
CA PHE A 68 -4.55 -14.44 3.44
C PHE A 68 -5.21 -15.79 3.70
N ILE A 69 -6.45 -15.83 4.20
CA ILE A 69 -7.19 -17.08 4.38
C ILE A 69 -7.33 -17.80 3.03
N GLY A 70 -7.72 -17.08 1.98
CA GLY A 70 -7.85 -17.65 0.64
C GLY A 70 -6.56 -18.35 0.18
N HIS A 71 -5.43 -17.66 0.28
CA HIS A 71 -4.12 -18.20 -0.10
C HIS A 71 -3.68 -19.36 0.79
N LEU A 72 -3.87 -19.26 2.11
CA LEU A 72 -3.55 -20.34 3.04
C LEU A 72 -4.42 -21.59 2.84
N LEU A 73 -5.69 -21.42 2.46
CA LEU A 73 -6.56 -22.53 2.08
C LEU A 73 -6.12 -23.22 0.79
N VAL A 74 -5.60 -22.46 -0.20
CA VAL A 74 -5.02 -23.03 -1.41
C VAL A 74 -3.78 -23.86 -1.07
N VAL A 75 -2.89 -23.35 -0.22
CA VAL A 75 -1.73 -24.10 0.28
C VAL A 75 -2.18 -25.33 1.06
N TYR A 76 -3.15 -25.21 1.95
CA TYR A 76 -3.71 -26.34 2.72
C TYR A 76 -4.22 -27.46 1.80
N ARG A 77 -4.96 -27.14 0.74
CA ARG A 77 -5.43 -28.12 -0.26
C ARG A 77 -4.28 -28.81 -0.99
N ALA A 78 -3.17 -28.09 -1.23
CA ALA A 78 -1.97 -28.66 -1.84
C ALA A 78 -1.29 -29.69 -0.92
N ILE A 79 -1.31 -29.50 0.40
CA ILE A 79 -0.73 -30.42 1.38
C ILE A 79 -1.48 -31.77 1.36
N GLY A 80 -2.79 -31.76 1.21
CA GLY A 80 -3.61 -32.96 1.11
C GLY A 80 -3.33 -33.81 -0.15
N SER A 81 -2.74 -33.19 -1.20
CA SER A 81 -2.37 -33.88 -2.46
C SER A 81 -0.91 -34.35 -2.52
N VAL A 82 -0.05 -33.83 -1.62
CA VAL A 82 1.36 -34.21 -1.56
C VAL A 82 1.54 -35.32 -0.52
N GLN A 83 1.81 -36.53 -1.00
CA GLN A 83 2.33 -37.60 -0.13
C GLN A 83 3.72 -37.18 0.35
N ILE A 84 3.78 -36.66 1.59
CA ILE A 84 5.04 -36.33 2.24
C ILE A 84 5.76 -37.61 2.55
N ASN A 85 6.73 -38.02 1.71
CA ASN A 85 7.65 -39.10 2.01
C ASN A 85 8.51 -38.67 3.21
N ARG A 86 8.11 -39.09 4.40
CA ARG A 86 8.75 -38.79 5.69
C ARG A 86 9.98 -39.67 5.93
N HIS A 87 11.05 -39.38 5.22
CA HIS A 87 12.37 -39.87 5.61
C HIS A 87 13.22 -38.64 5.94
N VAL A 88 13.07 -38.10 7.15
CA VAL A 88 14.03 -37.22 7.77
C VAL A 88 14.57 -37.98 8.98
N ALA A 89 15.79 -38.52 8.80
CA ALA A 89 16.67 -39.05 9.85
C ALA A 89 15.94 -39.82 10.99
N ASN A 90 15.78 -41.14 10.84
CA ASN A 90 15.49 -42.13 11.89
C ASN A 90 14.40 -41.84 12.94
N LEU A 91 13.62 -40.82 12.78
CA LEU A 91 12.44 -40.51 13.60
C LEU A 91 11.18 -40.59 12.72
N GLU A 92 10.48 -41.74 12.87
CA GLU A 92 9.08 -41.87 12.43
C GLU A 92 8.21 -40.97 13.33
N ILE A 93 8.07 -39.71 12.96
CA ILE A 93 7.04 -38.84 13.57
C ILE A 93 5.71 -39.25 12.95
N ARG A 94 5.03 -40.20 13.55
CA ARG A 94 3.73 -40.75 13.17
C ARG A 94 2.54 -39.97 13.70
N GLU A 95 2.73 -38.73 14.19
CA GLU A 95 1.61 -37.86 14.54
C GLU A 95 1.25 -37.00 13.33
N ALA A 96 0.41 -37.56 12.47
CA ALA A 96 -0.24 -36.79 11.43
C ALA A 96 -1.10 -35.71 12.11
N LEU A 97 -0.73 -34.43 11.93
CA LEU A 97 -1.61 -33.31 12.26
C LEU A 97 -2.96 -33.57 11.58
N THR A 98 -4.02 -33.62 12.35
CA THR A 98 -5.35 -33.84 11.79
C THR A 98 -5.70 -32.73 10.81
N SER A 99 -6.46 -33.03 9.77
CA SER A 99 -6.91 -32.05 8.78
C SER A 99 -7.61 -30.86 9.42
N GLU A 100 -8.31 -31.08 10.52
CA GLU A 100 -8.99 -30.04 11.31
C GLU A 100 -8.01 -29.04 11.95
N ILE A 101 -6.90 -29.54 12.51
CA ILE A 101 -5.87 -28.68 13.12
C ILE A 101 -5.18 -27.86 12.02
N LEU A 102 -4.85 -28.45 10.88
CA LEU A 102 -4.26 -27.74 9.75
C LEU A 102 -5.19 -26.65 9.20
N LEU A 103 -6.48 -26.97 9.06
CA LEU A 103 -7.48 -25.98 8.63
C LEU A 103 -7.63 -24.85 9.64
N ALA A 104 -7.76 -25.18 10.92
CA ALA A 104 -7.86 -24.18 11.99
C ALA A 104 -6.61 -23.29 12.03
N THR A 105 -5.42 -23.86 11.82
CA THR A 105 -4.16 -23.11 11.75
C THR A 105 -4.13 -22.21 10.53
N ALA A 106 -4.56 -22.66 9.36
CA ALA A 106 -4.62 -21.85 8.15
C ALA A 106 -5.57 -20.66 8.32
N VAL A 107 -6.77 -20.88 8.86
CA VAL A 107 -7.74 -19.81 9.11
C VAL A 107 -7.23 -18.88 10.21
N GLY A 108 -6.71 -19.40 11.32
CA GLY A 108 -6.20 -18.59 12.44
C GLY A 108 -5.00 -17.72 12.03
N LEU A 109 -4.04 -18.28 11.26
CA LEU A 109 -2.92 -17.53 10.72
C LEU A 109 -3.37 -16.47 9.70
N GLY A 110 -4.33 -16.82 8.83
CA GLY A 110 -4.89 -15.87 7.87
C GLY A 110 -5.61 -14.70 8.54
N LEU A 111 -6.36 -14.96 9.61
CA LEU A 111 -6.97 -13.91 10.44
C LEU A 111 -5.90 -13.05 11.13
N LEU A 112 -4.86 -13.67 11.68
CA LEU A 112 -3.76 -12.94 12.33
C LEU A 112 -3.05 -12.01 11.34
N LEU A 113 -2.67 -12.52 10.16
CA LEU A 113 -2.06 -11.73 9.11
C LEU A 113 -3.00 -10.63 8.62
N GLY A 114 -4.28 -10.94 8.48
CA GLY A 114 -5.31 -9.97 8.12
C GLY A 114 -5.46 -8.86 9.15
N LEU A 115 -5.45 -9.19 10.43
CA LEU A 115 -5.41 -8.20 11.51
C LEU A 115 -4.15 -7.35 11.45
N LEU A 116 -2.97 -7.95 11.32
CA LEU A 116 -1.69 -7.23 11.32
C LEU A 116 -1.53 -6.28 10.13
N THR A 117 -2.07 -6.64 8.96
CA THR A 117 -1.92 -5.85 7.73
C THR A 117 -3.13 -4.97 7.42
N GLY A 118 -4.32 -5.33 7.91
CA GLY A 118 -5.57 -4.61 7.66
C GLY A 118 -5.92 -3.57 8.72
N THR A 119 -5.29 -3.62 9.91
CA THR A 119 -5.47 -2.58 10.93
C THR A 119 -4.81 -1.27 10.49
N GLY A 120 -5.40 -0.15 10.90
CA GLY A 120 -4.96 1.19 10.48
C GLY A 120 -5.85 1.80 9.40
N GLY A 121 -6.86 1.08 8.90
CA GLY A 121 -7.83 1.60 7.94
C GLY A 121 -8.55 2.85 8.42
N SER A 122 -8.71 3.02 9.73
CA SER A 122 -9.27 4.25 10.31
C SER A 122 -8.42 5.50 10.01
N ALA A 123 -7.12 5.37 9.81
CA ALA A 123 -6.25 6.47 9.41
C ALA A 123 -6.49 6.91 7.95
N TRP A 124 -7.15 6.08 7.13
CA TRP A 124 -7.47 6.39 5.74
C TRP A 124 -8.69 7.31 5.59
N ALA A 125 -9.44 7.52 6.67
CA ALA A 125 -10.72 8.22 6.64
C ALA A 125 -10.62 9.63 6.06
N SER A 126 -9.59 10.39 6.39
CA SER A 126 -9.37 11.73 5.83
C SER A 126 -9.11 11.69 4.33
N THR A 127 -8.25 10.77 3.88
CA THR A 127 -7.93 10.58 2.46
C THR A 127 -9.15 10.13 1.66
N VAL A 128 -9.91 9.17 2.18
CA VAL A 128 -11.14 8.68 1.53
C VAL A 128 -12.20 9.77 1.49
N ALA A 129 -12.43 10.49 2.59
CA ALA A 129 -13.40 11.58 2.65
C ALA A 129 -13.05 12.71 1.69
N LEU A 130 -11.76 13.05 1.58
CA LEU A 130 -11.27 14.07 0.66
C LEU A 130 -11.46 13.63 -0.79
N ALA A 131 -11.10 12.41 -1.14
CA ALA A 131 -11.27 11.85 -2.48
C ALA A 131 -12.74 11.75 -2.90
N TRP A 132 -13.62 11.42 -1.97
CA TRP A 132 -15.06 11.31 -2.20
C TRP A 132 -15.77 12.66 -2.39
N ARG A 133 -15.35 13.68 -1.61
CA ARG A 133 -15.94 15.03 -1.61
C ARG A 133 -15.08 16.05 -2.35
N GLY A 134 -13.93 15.62 -2.91
CA GLY A 134 -13.00 16.51 -3.60
C GLY A 134 -13.70 17.28 -4.72
N ALA A 135 -13.65 18.61 -4.62
CA ALA A 135 -14.14 19.49 -5.65
C ALA A 135 -13.07 19.66 -6.74
N ALA A 136 -13.50 19.92 -7.96
CA ALA A 136 -12.62 20.43 -8.99
C ALA A 136 -12.15 21.84 -8.58
N PHE A 137 -10.84 22.08 -8.70
CA PHE A 137 -10.26 23.40 -8.40
C PHE A 137 -10.30 24.32 -9.62
N GLU A 138 -10.68 23.81 -10.79
CA GLU A 138 -10.68 24.52 -12.07
C GLU A 138 -9.31 25.12 -12.45
N VAL A 139 -8.26 24.60 -11.83
CA VAL A 139 -6.87 24.97 -12.09
C VAL A 139 -6.12 23.72 -12.50
N ALA A 140 -5.69 23.69 -13.76
CA ALA A 140 -4.87 22.60 -14.28
C ALA A 140 -3.39 22.82 -14.00
N ASP A 141 -2.65 21.73 -13.68
CA ASP A 141 -1.21 21.78 -13.61
C ASP A 141 -0.62 22.03 -15.02
N PRO A 142 0.46 22.80 -15.14
CA PRO A 142 1.04 23.16 -16.43
C PRO A 142 1.82 22.01 -17.10
N VAL A 143 2.03 20.87 -16.45
CA VAL A 143 2.90 19.80 -16.90
C VAL A 143 2.07 18.66 -17.53
N LEU A 144 1.11 18.11 -16.78
CA LEU A 144 0.28 17.00 -17.20
C LEU A 144 -1.14 17.45 -17.58
N GLY A 145 -1.50 18.72 -17.33
CA GLY A 145 -2.80 19.30 -17.69
C GLY A 145 -3.98 18.81 -16.84
N HIS A 146 -3.71 18.21 -15.69
CA HIS A 146 -4.75 17.70 -14.78
C HIS A 146 -5.15 18.73 -13.75
N ASP A 147 -6.41 18.70 -13.33
CA ASP A 147 -6.92 19.55 -12.25
C ASP A 147 -6.18 19.29 -10.93
N LEU A 148 -5.92 20.35 -10.16
CA LEU A 148 -5.26 20.22 -8.85
C LEU A 148 -6.00 19.31 -7.89
N GLY A 149 -7.31 19.12 -8.03
CA GLY A 149 -8.12 18.18 -7.26
C GLY A 149 -7.66 16.73 -7.41
N LEU A 150 -7.10 16.34 -8.58
CA LEU A 150 -6.49 15.03 -8.76
C LEU A 150 -5.36 14.83 -7.75
N TYR A 151 -4.43 15.76 -7.66
CA TYR A 151 -3.23 15.66 -6.83
C TYR A 151 -3.53 15.75 -5.34
N LEU A 152 -4.49 16.60 -4.96
CA LEU A 152 -4.82 16.85 -3.55
C LEU A 152 -5.77 15.82 -2.97
N ALA A 153 -6.72 15.33 -3.77
CA ALA A 153 -7.79 14.46 -3.27
C ALA A 153 -7.67 13.00 -3.75
N GLN A 154 -7.47 12.77 -5.06
CA GLN A 154 -7.54 11.42 -5.62
C GLN A 154 -6.21 10.68 -5.55
N LEU A 155 -5.10 11.34 -5.88
CA LEU A 155 -3.77 10.72 -5.88
C LEU A 155 -3.37 10.12 -4.52
N PRO A 156 -3.60 10.80 -3.36
CA PRO A 156 -3.35 10.20 -2.06
C PRO A 156 -4.15 8.91 -1.82
N LEU A 157 -5.40 8.85 -2.28
CA LEU A 157 -6.20 7.62 -2.19
C LEU A 157 -5.63 6.51 -3.07
N TRP A 158 -5.24 6.80 -4.31
CA TRP A 158 -4.67 5.80 -5.22
C TRP A 158 -3.34 5.25 -4.69
N ARG A 159 -2.48 6.12 -4.12
CA ARG A 159 -1.24 5.69 -3.46
C ARG A 159 -1.50 4.77 -2.26
N LEU A 160 -2.49 5.11 -1.46
CA LEU A 160 -2.88 4.31 -0.31
C LEU A 160 -3.37 2.92 -0.74
N LEU A 161 -4.27 2.86 -1.73
CA LEU A 161 -4.78 1.59 -2.29
C LEU A 161 -3.67 0.78 -2.96
N HIS A 162 -2.79 1.44 -3.72
CA HIS A 162 -1.61 0.81 -4.32
C HIS A 162 -0.68 0.21 -3.25
N GLY A 163 -0.32 0.97 -2.22
CA GLY A 163 0.53 0.50 -1.13
C GLY A 163 -0.08 -0.69 -0.40
N PHE A 164 -1.40 -0.68 -0.17
CA PHE A 164 -2.11 -1.79 0.43
C PHE A 164 -2.13 -3.04 -0.48
N ALA A 165 -2.39 -2.88 -1.78
CA ALA A 165 -2.35 -3.97 -2.75
C ALA A 165 -0.95 -4.59 -2.86
N LEU A 166 0.10 -3.76 -2.87
CA LEU A 166 1.48 -4.20 -2.90
C LEU A 166 1.87 -4.97 -1.62
N LEU A 167 1.42 -4.49 -0.46
CA LEU A 167 1.61 -5.17 0.83
C LEU A 167 0.95 -6.56 0.82
N LEU A 168 -0.32 -6.65 0.40
CA LEU A 168 -1.04 -7.92 0.34
C LEU A 168 -0.39 -8.91 -0.62
N ALA A 169 -0.04 -8.46 -1.84
CA ALA A 169 0.60 -9.30 -2.85
C ALA A 169 2.00 -9.76 -2.40
N GLY A 170 2.80 -8.85 -1.84
CA GLY A 170 4.15 -9.14 -1.36
C GLY A 170 4.18 -10.10 -0.18
N VAL A 171 3.41 -9.80 0.88
CA VAL A 171 3.32 -10.67 2.07
C VAL A 171 2.70 -12.02 1.71
N GLY A 172 1.66 -12.03 0.86
CA GLY A 172 1.05 -13.25 0.36
C GLY A 172 2.03 -14.13 -0.41
N LEU A 173 2.80 -13.53 -1.32
CA LEU A 173 3.81 -14.25 -2.10
C LEU A 173 4.91 -14.83 -1.20
N VAL A 174 5.51 -14.01 -0.33
CA VAL A 174 6.58 -14.46 0.59
C VAL A 174 6.07 -15.57 1.51
N GLY A 175 4.88 -15.39 2.10
CA GLY A 175 4.25 -16.39 2.95
C GLY A 175 3.98 -17.71 2.22
N CYS A 176 3.43 -17.66 1.01
CA CYS A 176 3.19 -18.88 0.21
C CYS A 176 4.48 -19.56 -0.24
N VAL A 177 5.50 -18.80 -0.65
CA VAL A 177 6.83 -19.36 -0.98
C VAL A 177 7.43 -20.08 0.24
N ALA A 178 7.39 -19.46 1.42
CA ALA A 178 7.87 -20.07 2.65
C ALA A 178 7.11 -21.36 2.98
N LEU A 179 5.77 -21.34 2.92
CA LEU A 179 4.94 -22.51 3.21
C LEU A 179 5.15 -23.64 2.20
N TYR A 180 5.21 -23.35 0.89
CA TYR A 180 5.49 -24.36 -0.12
C TYR A 180 6.89 -24.95 0.01
N SER A 181 7.86 -24.17 0.47
CA SER A 181 9.22 -24.64 0.79
C SER A 181 9.20 -25.58 2.00
N LEU A 182 8.49 -25.22 3.08
CA LEU A 182 8.35 -26.04 4.29
C LEU A 182 7.65 -27.39 4.01
N VAL A 183 6.61 -27.38 3.18
CA VAL A 183 5.87 -28.59 2.80
C VAL A 183 6.64 -29.42 1.77
N GLY A 184 7.70 -28.87 1.18
CA GLY A 184 8.51 -29.54 0.15
C GLY A 184 7.87 -29.58 -1.22
N ALA A 185 6.84 -28.77 -1.48
CA ALA A 185 6.28 -28.55 -2.81
C ALA A 185 7.17 -27.65 -3.68
N LEU A 186 8.03 -26.87 -3.04
CA LEU A 186 9.13 -26.13 -3.64
C LEU A 186 10.45 -26.66 -3.04
N ARG A 187 11.29 -27.24 -3.88
CA ARG A 187 12.57 -27.87 -3.48
C ARG A 187 13.69 -27.39 -4.41
N TRP A 188 14.91 -27.43 -3.90
CA TRP A 188 16.09 -27.18 -4.69
C TRP A 188 16.81 -28.51 -4.91
N THR A 189 16.79 -29.03 -6.13
CA THR A 189 17.36 -30.35 -6.46
C THR A 189 18.35 -30.22 -7.60
N GLY A 190 19.61 -30.57 -7.37
CA GLY A 190 20.65 -30.52 -8.39
C GLY A 190 20.88 -29.14 -9.01
N GLY A 191 20.77 -28.05 -8.23
CA GLY A 191 20.94 -26.68 -8.72
C GLY A 191 19.74 -26.12 -9.50
N ARG A 192 18.60 -26.83 -9.54
CA ARG A 192 17.39 -26.38 -10.23
C ARG A 192 16.19 -26.38 -9.28
N PRO A 193 15.29 -25.38 -9.38
CA PRO A 193 14.05 -25.39 -8.61
C PRO A 193 13.11 -26.46 -9.16
N ALA A 194 12.69 -27.38 -8.28
CA ALA A 194 11.64 -28.36 -8.54
C ALA A 194 10.38 -27.87 -7.82
N ILE A 195 9.34 -27.53 -8.59
CA ILE A 195 8.08 -26.97 -8.11
C ILE A 195 6.97 -27.87 -8.64
N ASN A 196 6.05 -28.29 -7.75
CA ASN A 196 4.89 -29.05 -8.21
C ASN A 196 3.90 -28.16 -8.97
N ASP A 197 3.04 -28.74 -9.81
CA ASP A 197 2.15 -28.01 -10.69
C ASP A 197 1.14 -27.13 -9.93
N HIS A 198 0.67 -27.58 -8.78
CA HIS A 198 -0.27 -26.84 -7.95
C HIS A 198 0.40 -25.58 -7.35
N ALA A 199 1.59 -25.74 -6.74
CA ALA A 199 2.35 -24.60 -6.19
C ALA A 199 2.76 -23.63 -7.29
N ARG A 200 3.17 -24.14 -8.48
CA ARG A 200 3.51 -23.31 -9.63
C ARG A 200 2.31 -22.46 -10.06
N GLY A 201 1.14 -23.09 -10.24
CA GLY A 201 -0.08 -22.36 -10.60
C GLY A 201 -0.41 -21.28 -9.60
N HIS A 202 -0.40 -21.57 -8.31
CA HIS A 202 -0.71 -20.62 -7.26
C HIS A 202 0.31 -19.47 -7.19
N LEU A 203 1.60 -19.79 -7.13
CA LEU A 203 2.67 -18.77 -7.10
C LEU A 203 2.69 -17.93 -8.37
N GLY A 204 2.37 -18.53 -9.52
CA GLY A 204 2.26 -17.80 -10.78
C GLY A 204 1.19 -16.71 -10.73
N TRP A 205 0.02 -17.00 -10.19
CA TRP A 205 -1.04 -16.01 -10.03
C TRP A 205 -0.70 -14.94 -8.98
N LEU A 206 0.02 -15.29 -7.91
CA LEU A 206 0.55 -14.30 -6.97
C LEU A 206 1.57 -13.37 -7.61
N LEU A 207 2.45 -13.91 -8.47
CA LEU A 207 3.39 -13.11 -9.25
C LEU A 207 2.66 -12.19 -10.26
N VAL A 208 1.55 -12.64 -10.85
CA VAL A 208 0.68 -11.75 -11.67
C VAL A 208 0.15 -10.59 -10.83
N ALA A 209 -0.41 -10.87 -9.65
CA ALA A 209 -0.93 -9.83 -8.77
C ALA A 209 0.15 -8.83 -8.37
N LEU A 210 1.35 -9.31 -8.03
CA LEU A 210 2.50 -8.46 -7.70
C LEU A 210 2.95 -7.62 -8.90
N ALA A 211 3.06 -8.20 -10.09
CA ALA A 211 3.46 -7.48 -11.29
C ALA A 211 2.44 -6.41 -11.70
N LEU A 212 1.13 -6.69 -11.55
CA LEU A 212 0.08 -5.70 -11.78
C LEU A 212 0.12 -4.56 -10.74
N ALA A 213 0.38 -4.88 -9.47
CA ALA A 213 0.56 -3.87 -8.44
C ALA A 213 1.77 -2.97 -8.75
N LEU A 214 2.91 -3.54 -9.19
CA LEU A 214 4.08 -2.77 -9.64
C LEU A 214 3.76 -1.91 -10.87
N ALA A 215 3.06 -2.44 -11.87
CA ALA A 215 2.62 -1.68 -13.04
C ALA A 215 1.78 -0.47 -12.64
N TRP A 216 0.85 -0.67 -11.68
CA TRP A 216 0.06 0.43 -11.14
C TRP A 216 0.93 1.49 -10.46
N GLY A 217 1.94 1.10 -9.67
CA GLY A 217 2.89 2.03 -9.06
C GLY A 217 3.61 2.89 -10.09
N TYR A 218 4.16 2.26 -11.14
CA TYR A 218 4.82 2.98 -12.23
C TYR A 218 3.89 3.95 -12.97
N LEU A 219 2.59 3.64 -13.09
CA LEU A 219 1.60 4.56 -13.65
C LEU A 219 1.37 5.79 -12.76
N LEU A 220 1.57 5.69 -11.44
CA LEU A 220 1.38 6.81 -10.52
C LEU A 220 2.60 7.74 -10.44
N GLU A 221 3.80 7.28 -10.81
CA GLU A 221 5.06 8.02 -10.67
C GLU A 221 5.04 9.43 -11.30
N PRO A 222 4.52 9.66 -12.53
CA PRO A 222 4.49 11.00 -13.11
C PRO A 222 3.66 11.97 -12.26
N TYR A 223 2.52 11.50 -11.73
CA TYR A 223 1.64 12.30 -10.89
C TYR A 223 2.26 12.60 -9.53
N GLU A 224 2.97 11.62 -8.95
CA GLU A 224 3.68 11.79 -7.68
C GLU A 224 4.83 12.79 -7.79
N LEU A 225 5.52 12.81 -8.93
CA LEU A 225 6.57 13.76 -9.19
C LEU A 225 6.02 15.18 -9.32
N VAL A 226 4.93 15.38 -10.09
CA VAL A 226 4.26 16.69 -10.24
C VAL A 226 3.68 17.18 -8.91
N ALA A 227 3.14 16.26 -8.10
CA ALA A 227 2.66 16.59 -6.75
C ALA A 227 3.79 16.98 -5.77
N GLY A 228 5.05 16.87 -6.17
CA GLY A 228 6.21 17.15 -5.30
C GLY A 228 6.47 16.09 -4.25
N LEU A 229 5.81 14.93 -4.34
CA LEU A 229 5.93 13.84 -3.37
C LEU A 229 7.24 13.05 -3.51
N SER A 230 7.86 13.12 -4.68
CA SER A 230 9.14 12.46 -5.00
C SER A 230 10.34 13.43 -5.00
N GLY A 231 10.14 14.67 -4.53
CA GLY A 231 11.14 15.75 -4.51
C GLY A 231 10.70 16.96 -5.32
N PRO A 232 11.53 18.04 -5.35
CA PRO A 232 11.21 19.20 -6.16
C PRO A 232 11.16 18.83 -7.65
N PRO A 233 10.10 19.22 -8.37
CA PRO A 233 9.97 18.90 -9.79
C PRO A 233 11.01 19.67 -10.59
N ASP A 234 12.03 18.97 -11.07
CA ASP A 234 12.97 19.47 -12.06
C ASP A 234 12.52 19.02 -13.47
N ARG A 235 12.69 19.88 -14.44
CA ARG A 235 12.29 19.58 -15.83
C ARG A 235 12.96 18.34 -16.39
N SER A 236 14.23 18.12 -16.05
CA SER A 236 14.97 16.92 -16.44
C SER A 236 14.39 15.64 -15.78
N ALA A 237 13.96 15.73 -14.53
CA ALA A 237 13.30 14.63 -13.82
C ALA A 237 11.94 14.31 -14.44
N LEU A 238 11.16 15.31 -14.84
CA LEU A 238 9.87 15.13 -15.51
C LEU A 238 10.01 14.47 -16.88
N GLU A 239 10.97 14.93 -17.69
CA GLU A 239 11.27 14.34 -19.01
C GLU A 239 11.73 12.88 -18.85
N LEU A 240 12.54 12.58 -17.84
CA LEU A 240 13.01 11.24 -17.55
C LEU A 240 11.88 10.32 -17.11
N VAL A 241 11.06 10.74 -16.16
CA VAL A 241 9.91 9.95 -15.65
C VAL A 241 8.88 9.73 -16.75
N ALA A 242 8.62 10.73 -17.60
CA ALA A 242 7.74 10.59 -18.74
C ALA A 242 8.19 9.51 -19.74
N LEU A 243 9.50 9.26 -19.84
CA LEU A 243 10.07 8.20 -20.68
C LEU A 243 10.11 6.85 -19.95
N VAL A 244 10.54 6.85 -18.69
CA VAL A 244 10.85 5.63 -17.93
C VAL A 244 9.57 4.95 -17.42
N SER A 245 8.61 5.72 -16.90
CA SER A 245 7.41 5.18 -16.28
C SER A 245 6.54 4.35 -17.24
N PRO A 246 6.25 4.77 -18.50
CA PRO A 246 5.54 3.92 -19.45
C PRO A 246 6.32 2.65 -19.83
N ALA A 247 7.65 2.74 -19.93
CA ALA A 247 8.50 1.60 -20.24
C ALA A 247 8.47 0.57 -19.10
N LEU A 248 8.57 1.02 -17.84
CA LEU A 248 8.46 0.17 -16.65
C LEU A 248 7.05 -0.44 -16.52
N THR A 249 6.02 0.34 -16.77
CA THR A 249 4.63 -0.15 -16.80
C THR A 249 4.46 -1.25 -17.83
N GLY A 250 4.92 -1.02 -19.08
CA GLY A 250 4.86 -2.03 -20.13
C GLY A 250 5.65 -3.29 -19.80
N THR A 251 6.84 -3.13 -19.21
CA THR A 251 7.67 -4.25 -18.76
C THR A 251 6.97 -5.03 -17.62
N ALA A 252 6.37 -4.36 -16.64
CA ALA A 252 5.64 -5.01 -15.56
C ALA A 252 4.40 -5.76 -16.05
N LEU A 253 3.65 -5.18 -17.01
CA LEU A 253 2.52 -5.86 -17.67
C LEU A 253 2.98 -7.10 -18.46
N MET A 254 4.10 -7.01 -19.18
CA MET A 254 4.69 -8.17 -19.85
C MET A 254 5.06 -9.25 -18.82
N VAL A 255 5.65 -8.89 -17.70
CA VAL A 255 6.00 -9.83 -16.62
C VAL A 255 4.75 -10.45 -16.01
N ALA A 256 3.65 -9.72 -15.88
CA ALA A 256 2.37 -10.29 -15.45
C ALA A 256 1.90 -11.39 -16.44
N VAL A 257 1.97 -11.13 -17.74
CA VAL A 257 1.63 -12.13 -18.77
C VAL A 257 2.57 -13.34 -18.71
N LEU A 258 3.89 -13.13 -18.59
CA LEU A 258 4.84 -14.23 -18.44
C LEU A 258 4.62 -15.05 -17.19
N SER A 259 4.23 -14.41 -16.07
CA SER A 259 3.87 -15.08 -14.82
C SER A 259 2.58 -15.90 -14.97
N ALA A 260 1.58 -15.40 -15.69
CA ALA A 260 0.37 -16.14 -16.03
C ALA A 260 0.67 -17.34 -16.93
N VAL A 261 1.52 -17.19 -17.94
CA VAL A 261 2.00 -18.29 -18.79
C VAL A 261 2.72 -19.34 -17.94
N TRP A 262 3.57 -18.91 -17.00
CA TRP A 262 4.26 -19.82 -16.10
C TRP A 262 3.32 -20.54 -15.15
N ALA A 263 2.26 -19.92 -14.68
CA ALA A 263 1.23 -20.58 -13.87
C ALA A 263 0.65 -21.81 -14.57
N VAL A 264 0.50 -21.76 -15.90
CA VAL A 264 -0.12 -22.85 -16.69
C VAL A 264 0.94 -23.77 -17.29
N ARG A 265 2.11 -23.24 -17.71
CA ARG A 265 3.16 -23.99 -18.42
C ARG A 265 4.49 -23.87 -17.70
N PRO A 266 5.27 -24.95 -17.48
CA PRO A 266 6.52 -24.93 -16.69
C PRO A 266 7.69 -24.28 -17.45
N ARG A 267 7.58 -23.00 -17.80
CA ARG A 267 8.62 -22.23 -18.51
C ARG A 267 9.38 -21.33 -17.52
N HIS A 268 10.12 -21.95 -16.59
CA HIS A 268 10.83 -21.26 -15.51
C HIS A 268 11.80 -20.18 -16.00
N ALA A 269 12.53 -20.43 -17.09
CA ALA A 269 13.50 -19.50 -17.63
C ALA A 269 12.84 -18.20 -18.12
N LEU A 270 11.65 -18.27 -18.74
CA LEU A 270 10.97 -17.09 -19.26
C LEU A 270 10.47 -16.18 -18.14
N VAL A 271 9.86 -16.74 -17.09
CA VAL A 271 9.40 -15.92 -15.97
C VAL A 271 10.57 -15.33 -15.19
N ALA A 272 11.65 -16.10 -14.98
CA ALA A 272 12.85 -15.61 -14.32
C ALA A 272 13.52 -14.48 -15.12
N ALA A 273 13.63 -14.65 -16.45
CA ALA A 273 14.16 -13.61 -17.33
C ALA A 273 13.28 -12.35 -17.32
N GLY A 274 11.96 -12.50 -17.36
CA GLY A 274 11.03 -11.37 -17.29
C GLY A 274 11.19 -10.57 -16.00
N TRP A 275 11.21 -11.24 -14.85
CA TRP A 275 11.43 -10.58 -13.56
C TRP A 275 12.81 -9.95 -13.45
N LEU A 276 13.86 -10.59 -13.97
CA LEU A 276 15.19 -10.01 -14.02
C LEU A 276 15.23 -8.74 -14.87
N VAL A 277 14.58 -8.77 -16.05
CA VAL A 277 14.46 -7.58 -16.91
C VAL A 277 13.74 -6.46 -16.18
N LEU A 278 12.61 -6.73 -15.50
CA LEU A 278 11.88 -5.73 -14.73
C LEU A 278 12.75 -5.12 -13.62
N ILE A 279 13.49 -5.95 -12.88
CA ILE A 279 14.40 -5.48 -11.83
C ILE A 279 15.50 -4.59 -12.42
N LEU A 280 16.15 -5.04 -13.50
CA LEU A 280 17.24 -4.29 -14.13
C LEU A 280 16.75 -2.98 -14.75
N THR A 281 15.59 -2.98 -15.42
CA THR A 281 14.99 -1.76 -15.98
C THR A 281 14.53 -0.80 -14.88
N SER A 282 13.99 -1.30 -13.78
CA SER A 282 13.61 -0.49 -12.63
C SER A 282 14.84 0.15 -11.97
N LEU A 283 15.89 -0.63 -11.70
CA LEU A 283 17.14 -0.11 -11.17
C LEU A 283 17.80 0.89 -12.13
N GLY A 284 17.80 0.58 -13.42
CA GLY A 284 18.32 1.46 -14.46
C GLY A 284 17.58 2.79 -14.52
N GLY A 285 16.24 2.72 -14.56
CA GLY A 285 15.38 3.90 -14.65
C GLY A 285 15.45 4.80 -13.43
N HIS A 286 15.44 4.22 -12.22
CA HIS A 286 15.38 5.01 -11.00
C HIS A 286 16.74 5.46 -10.44
N TYR A 287 17.82 4.76 -10.76
CA TYR A 287 19.14 5.06 -10.18
C TYR A 287 20.18 5.44 -11.21
N LEU A 288 20.33 4.68 -12.31
CA LEU A 288 21.38 4.95 -13.29
C LEU A 288 21.07 6.15 -14.17
N LEU A 289 19.89 6.22 -14.77
CA LEU A 289 19.51 7.32 -15.65
C LEU A 289 19.53 8.68 -14.92
N PRO A 290 18.97 8.85 -13.69
CA PRO A 290 19.09 10.10 -12.95
C PRO A 290 20.52 10.48 -12.60
N ALA A 291 21.41 9.51 -12.35
CA ALA A 291 22.80 9.78 -12.06
C ALA A 291 23.52 10.41 -13.25
N PHE A 292 23.21 9.95 -14.49
CA PHE A 292 23.79 10.51 -15.72
C PHE A 292 23.13 11.80 -16.18
N SER A 293 21.86 12.06 -15.78
CA SER A 293 21.14 13.28 -16.17
C SER A 293 21.47 14.47 -15.28
N ARG A 294 21.82 14.25 -13.99
CA ARG A 294 22.18 15.31 -13.04
C ARG A 294 23.38 16.14 -13.47
N GLU A 295 24.32 15.59 -14.20
CA GLU A 295 25.47 16.33 -14.75
C GLU A 295 25.09 17.36 -15.84
N ARG A 296 23.90 17.21 -16.45
CA ARG A 296 23.41 18.09 -17.52
C ARG A 296 22.35 19.10 -17.06
N ALA A 297 21.79 18.94 -15.89
CA ALA A 297 20.79 19.82 -15.33
C ALA A 297 21.47 21.01 -14.65
N SER A 298 21.68 22.09 -15.38
CA SER A 298 21.86 23.39 -14.75
C SER A 298 20.56 23.79 -14.06
N PRO A 299 20.57 24.18 -12.79
CA PRO A 299 19.38 24.62 -12.09
C PRO A 299 19.00 26.04 -12.55
N ALA A 300 18.39 26.14 -13.72
CA ALA A 300 17.70 27.35 -14.12
C ALA A 300 16.24 27.27 -13.67
N VAL A 301 16.02 27.10 -12.39
CA VAL A 301 14.74 27.50 -11.81
C VAL A 301 14.74 29.03 -11.90
N ASP A 302 13.84 29.57 -12.74
CA ASP A 302 13.66 31.02 -12.84
C ASP A 302 13.34 31.54 -11.43
N PRO A 303 14.26 32.33 -10.80
CA PRO A 303 14.06 32.77 -9.43
C PRO A 303 12.82 33.68 -9.28
N ASP A 304 12.33 34.25 -10.39
CA ASP A 304 11.10 35.04 -10.40
C ASP A 304 9.86 34.16 -10.39
N LEU A 305 9.89 33.00 -11.06
CA LEU A 305 8.82 32.00 -11.00
C LEU A 305 8.72 31.41 -9.58
N THR A 306 9.85 31.04 -8.98
CA THR A 306 9.88 30.52 -7.60
C THR A 306 9.31 31.54 -6.63
N ARG A 307 9.72 32.79 -6.68
CA ARG A 307 9.18 33.88 -5.85
C ARG A 307 7.68 34.10 -6.06
N ARG A 308 7.19 34.02 -7.29
CA ARG A 308 5.75 34.11 -7.58
C ARG A 308 4.96 32.94 -7.01
N LEU A 309 5.47 31.71 -7.13
CA LEU A 309 4.83 30.51 -6.59
C LEU A 309 4.84 30.50 -5.07
N GLU A 310 5.95 30.90 -4.45
CA GLU A 310 6.05 31.08 -2.99
C GLU A 310 5.10 32.17 -2.51
N GLY A 311 5.06 33.31 -3.21
CA GLY A 311 4.13 34.39 -2.93
C GLY A 311 2.66 33.98 -3.01
N LEU A 312 2.32 33.10 -3.94
CA LEU A 312 0.99 32.52 -4.07
C LEU A 312 0.70 31.49 -2.95
N ALA A 313 1.65 30.60 -2.68
CA ALA A 313 1.50 29.54 -1.67
C ALA A 313 1.35 30.08 -0.24
N PHE A 314 2.06 31.16 0.06
CA PHE A 314 2.03 31.80 1.39
C PHE A 314 1.09 33.01 1.47
N GLY A 315 0.28 33.27 0.45
CA GLY A 315 -0.64 34.40 0.44
C GLY A 315 0.03 35.77 0.39
N LEU A 316 1.32 35.82 0.00
CA LEU A 316 2.16 37.02 0.03
C LEU A 316 1.98 37.92 -1.21
N ARG A 317 0.81 37.87 -1.89
CA ARG A 317 0.51 38.71 -3.07
C ARG A 317 0.66 40.23 -2.81
N ALA A 318 0.68 40.63 -1.54
CA ALA A 318 0.78 42.01 -1.13
C ALA A 318 2.19 42.45 -0.68
N LEU A 319 3.17 41.56 -0.64
CA LEU A 319 4.55 41.97 -0.38
C LEU A 319 5.14 42.53 -1.67
N HIS A 320 4.99 43.86 -1.82
CA HIS A 320 5.83 44.61 -2.74
C HIS A 320 7.27 44.53 -2.24
N ASP A 321 8.19 44.30 -3.16
CA ASP A 321 9.62 44.34 -2.94
C ASP A 321 10.01 45.79 -2.49
N SER A 322 9.76 46.07 -1.21
CA SER A 322 10.27 47.27 -0.60
C SER A 322 11.72 46.98 -0.29
N THR A 323 12.61 47.40 -1.20
CA THR A 323 14.04 47.48 -0.97
C THR A 323 14.32 47.81 0.49
N GLY A 324 14.70 46.87 1.21
CA GLY A 324 15.36 46.59 2.47
C GLY A 324 15.43 47.59 3.62
N THR A 325 14.82 48.75 3.59
CA THR A 325 15.09 49.77 4.64
C THR A 325 13.86 50.21 5.45
N ARG A 326 12.67 49.83 5.10
CA ARG A 326 11.45 50.28 5.82
C ARG A 326 10.88 49.30 6.84
N LEU A 327 11.16 48.03 6.74
CA LEU A 327 10.61 46.99 7.66
C LEU A 327 11.22 47.00 9.06
N LEU A 328 12.37 47.66 9.27
CA LEU A 328 13.03 47.72 10.58
C LEU A 328 12.62 48.95 11.42
N ARG A 329 11.75 49.83 10.93
CA ARG A 329 11.32 51.04 11.66
C ARG A 329 9.92 50.99 12.27
N ASP A 330 9.10 50.02 11.91
CA ASP A 330 7.76 49.90 12.50
C ASP A 330 7.77 48.87 13.64
N THR A 331 8.11 49.35 14.83
CA THR A 331 8.08 48.57 16.08
C THR A 331 6.70 48.55 16.73
N SER A 332 5.67 49.01 16.05
CA SER A 332 4.31 48.96 16.60
C SER A 332 3.82 47.52 16.62
N PRO A 333 3.28 47.01 17.76
CA PRO A 333 2.74 45.66 17.83
C PRO A 333 1.55 45.54 16.87
N PRO A 334 1.39 44.40 16.19
CA PRO A 334 0.28 44.19 15.29
C PRO A 334 -1.03 44.37 16.05
N ARG A 335 -1.91 45.22 15.57
CA ARG A 335 -3.27 45.34 16.10
C ARG A 335 -4.02 44.06 15.67
N LEU A 336 -4.20 43.14 16.60
CA LEU A 336 -5.11 42.04 16.42
C LEU A 336 -6.52 42.62 16.26
N ALA A 337 -7.15 42.37 15.12
CA ALA A 337 -8.57 42.63 14.96
C ALA A 337 -9.37 41.83 15.98
N PRO A 338 -10.35 42.36 16.65
CA PRO A 338 -11.20 41.58 17.54
C PRO A 338 -11.93 40.51 16.68
N LEU A 339 -11.87 39.27 17.15
CA LEU A 339 -12.62 38.13 16.60
C LEU A 339 -14.12 38.39 16.71
#